data_7a3f699115fd44d56f3b73825b61de67
#
_entry.id   7a3f699115fd44d56f3b73825b61de67
#
_cell.length_a   1.000
_cell.length_b   1.000
_cell.length_c   1.000
_cell.angle_alpha   90.00
_cell.angle_beta   90.00
_cell.angle_gamma   90.00
#
_symmetry.space_group_name_H-M   'P 1'
#
loop_
_entity.id
_entity.type
_entity.pdbx_description
1 polymer ?
#
loop_
_entity_poly.entity_id
_entity_poly.type
_entity_poly.pdbx_seq_one_letter_code
_entity_poly.pdbx_strand_id
1 'polypeptide(L)'
;IVDIDTYRDTQTNVINRPITLPVPGKYNATNAMVAAYVGKLLAISDDDIVEALENIELTRNRTEWKKAANGADILSDVYNANPTAMRLILETFSKIPANEGGKKIAVLADMKELGEQSVELHKRMIMSLSPDVLDTLIFYGEDIAELAQLASQMFPLGKVYYFKKTADEDQFDDMLKTVQTVLQPADQILLKGSNSMHLAKVVEALEG
;
A
#
# COMPACT_ATOMS: atom_id res chain seq x y z
N ILE A 1 2.57 -16.92 -5.25
CA ILE A 1 4.01 -16.55 -5.26
C ILE A 1 4.08 -15.26 -6.06
N VAL A 2 4.23 -14.14 -5.38
CA VAL A 2 4.42 -12.84 -6.02
C VAL A 2 5.76 -12.90 -6.74
N ASP A 3 5.76 -12.54 -8.02
CA ASP A 3 6.99 -12.48 -8.82
C ASP A 3 7.93 -11.46 -8.16
N ILE A 4 9.04 -11.94 -7.65
CA ILE A 4 9.99 -11.12 -6.90
C ILE A 4 10.86 -10.42 -7.93
N ASP A 5 10.73 -9.11 -8.04
CA ASP A 5 11.57 -8.30 -8.92
C ASP A 5 13.05 -8.49 -8.56
N THR A 6 13.81 -9.11 -9.45
CA THR A 6 15.26 -9.24 -9.29
C THR A 6 15.93 -7.97 -9.81
N TYR A 7 16.56 -7.21 -8.91
CA TYR A 7 17.27 -5.99 -9.24
C TYR A 7 18.77 -6.24 -9.30
N ARG A 8 19.38 -5.80 -10.39
CA ARG A 8 20.84 -5.73 -10.52
C ARG A 8 21.29 -4.29 -10.31
N ASP A 9 22.19 -4.06 -9.38
CA ASP A 9 22.90 -2.79 -9.31
C ASP A 9 23.86 -2.69 -10.50
N THR A 10 23.44 -1.93 -11.53
CA THR A 10 24.23 -1.72 -12.74
C THR A 10 25.02 -0.40 -12.74
N GLN A 11 24.84 0.43 -11.72
CA GLN A 11 25.39 1.80 -11.73
C GLN A 11 26.39 2.09 -10.62
N THR A 12 26.28 1.46 -9.46
CA THR A 12 27.13 1.82 -8.30
C THR A 12 28.16 0.77 -7.94
N ASN A 13 28.06 -0.46 -8.48
CA ASN A 13 28.93 -1.60 -8.14
C ASN A 13 29.05 -1.85 -6.61
N VAL A 14 28.03 -1.50 -5.86
CA VAL A 14 28.03 -1.70 -4.39
C VAL A 14 28.07 -3.20 -4.10
N ILE A 15 27.23 -3.97 -4.80
CA ILE A 15 27.23 -5.43 -4.74
C ILE A 15 27.11 -5.96 -6.18
N ASN A 16 28.12 -6.72 -6.65
CA ASN A 16 28.19 -7.19 -8.02
C ASN A 16 27.47 -8.54 -8.25
N ARG A 17 26.27 -8.71 -7.64
CA ARG A 17 25.41 -9.87 -7.88
C ARG A 17 23.94 -9.51 -7.68
N PRO A 18 22.99 -10.28 -8.27
CA PRO A 18 21.57 -10.07 -8.05
C PRO A 18 21.21 -10.34 -6.59
N ILE A 19 20.28 -9.56 -6.06
CA ILE A 19 19.68 -9.72 -4.73
C ILE A 19 18.18 -9.87 -4.93
N THR A 20 17.57 -10.86 -4.27
CA THR A 20 16.13 -11.08 -4.29
C THR A 20 15.51 -10.52 -3.03
N LEU A 21 14.71 -9.45 -3.15
CA LEU A 21 14.05 -8.85 -2.01
C LEU A 21 12.68 -9.49 -1.77
N PRO A 22 12.33 -9.88 -0.54
CA PRO A 22 11.03 -10.50 -0.22
C PRO A 22 9.89 -9.49 -0.13
N VAL A 23 10.06 -8.29 -0.73
CA VAL A 23 9.12 -7.18 -0.65
C VAL A 23 8.89 -6.55 -2.02
N PRO A 24 7.64 -6.29 -2.43
CA PRO A 24 7.34 -5.73 -3.73
C PRO A 24 7.69 -4.24 -3.81
N GLY A 25 7.91 -3.77 -5.04
CA GLY A 25 8.04 -2.34 -5.36
C GLY A 25 9.47 -1.85 -5.56
N LYS A 26 9.68 -1.19 -6.70
CA LYS A 26 10.98 -0.63 -7.10
C LYS A 26 11.62 0.29 -6.04
N TYR A 27 10.81 1.01 -5.27
CA TYR A 27 11.30 1.86 -4.18
C TYR A 27 11.97 1.06 -3.05
N ASN A 28 11.55 -0.19 -2.80
CA ASN A 28 12.21 -1.06 -1.84
C ASN A 28 13.59 -1.52 -2.33
N ALA A 29 13.77 -1.70 -3.64
CA ALA A 29 15.10 -1.93 -4.22
C ALA A 29 16.03 -0.73 -3.97
N THR A 30 15.53 0.50 -4.15
CA THR A 30 16.31 1.71 -3.84
C THR A 30 16.70 1.78 -2.37
N ASN A 31 15.78 1.46 -1.46
CA ASN A 31 16.05 1.41 -0.02
C ASN A 31 17.09 0.35 0.33
N ALA A 32 16.99 -0.85 -0.27
CA ALA A 32 17.96 -1.92 -0.09
C ALA A 32 19.35 -1.55 -0.60
N MET A 33 19.46 -0.83 -1.72
CA MET A 33 20.74 -0.30 -2.21
C MET A 33 21.39 0.68 -1.24
N VAL A 34 20.60 1.56 -0.62
CA VAL A 34 21.12 2.48 0.42
C VAL A 34 21.63 1.68 1.62
N ALA A 35 20.87 0.68 2.08
CA ALA A 35 21.29 -0.19 3.19
C ALA A 35 22.57 -0.97 2.84
N ALA A 36 22.67 -1.51 1.63
CA ALA A 36 23.87 -2.20 1.14
C ALA A 36 25.09 -1.26 1.14
N TYR A 37 24.91 -0.02 0.66
CA TYR A 37 25.98 0.97 0.64
C TYR A 37 26.49 1.29 2.05
N VAL A 38 25.58 1.48 3.01
CA VAL A 38 25.94 1.69 4.43
C VAL A 38 26.68 0.47 4.98
N GLY A 39 26.23 -0.75 4.68
CA GLY A 39 26.93 -1.98 5.05
C GLY A 39 28.35 -2.03 4.53
N LYS A 40 28.58 -1.65 3.26
CA LYS A 40 29.94 -1.54 2.67
C LYS A 40 30.81 -0.51 3.39
N LEU A 41 30.27 0.65 3.76
CA LEU A 41 31.00 1.67 4.53
C LEU A 41 31.42 1.16 5.92
N LEU A 42 30.65 0.24 6.49
CA LEU A 42 30.95 -0.41 7.77
C LEU A 42 31.81 -1.68 7.61
N ALA A 43 32.34 -1.93 6.40
CA ALA A 43 33.18 -3.10 6.08
C ALA A 43 32.48 -4.45 6.31
N ILE A 44 31.14 -4.50 6.20
CA ILE A 44 30.37 -5.76 6.22
C ILE A 44 30.63 -6.49 4.89
N SER A 45 30.73 -7.82 4.91
CA SER A 45 30.97 -8.62 3.71
C SER A 45 29.79 -8.58 2.76
N ASP A 46 30.02 -8.79 1.45
CA ASP A 46 28.97 -8.86 0.45
C ASP A 46 27.98 -9.99 0.74
N ASP A 47 28.49 -11.12 1.24
CA ASP A 47 27.67 -12.28 1.60
C ASP A 47 26.70 -11.97 2.73
N ASP A 48 27.18 -11.35 3.80
CA ASP A 48 26.35 -10.96 4.95
C ASP A 48 25.31 -9.89 4.56
N ILE A 49 25.69 -8.93 3.69
CA ILE A 49 24.77 -7.90 3.21
C ILE A 49 23.65 -8.53 2.38
N VAL A 50 23.99 -9.43 1.47
CA VAL A 50 22.98 -10.11 0.63
C VAL A 50 22.08 -10.99 1.48
N GLU A 51 22.64 -11.81 2.37
CA GLU A 51 21.86 -12.65 3.27
C GLU A 51 20.87 -11.82 4.11
N ALA A 52 21.32 -10.69 4.67
CA ALA A 52 20.47 -9.79 5.43
C ALA A 52 19.35 -9.16 4.60
N LEU A 53 19.63 -8.78 3.34
CA LEU A 53 18.64 -8.15 2.45
C LEU A 53 17.63 -9.18 1.91
N GLU A 54 18.04 -10.41 1.65
CA GLU A 54 17.15 -11.50 1.21
C GLU A 54 16.25 -12.03 2.34
N ASN A 55 16.65 -11.82 3.60
CA ASN A 55 15.89 -12.19 4.78
C ASN A 55 15.36 -10.98 5.58
N ILE A 56 15.19 -9.84 4.92
CA ILE A 56 14.76 -8.62 5.59
C ILE A 56 13.37 -8.77 6.19
N GLU A 57 13.26 -8.49 7.49
CA GLU A 57 11.99 -8.34 8.18
C GLU A 57 11.60 -6.86 8.20
N LEU A 58 10.54 -6.51 7.47
CA LEU A 58 10.02 -5.14 7.50
C LEU A 58 9.29 -4.84 8.81
N THR A 59 9.29 -3.57 9.19
CA THR A 59 8.39 -3.08 10.23
C THR A 59 6.94 -3.45 9.88
N ARG A 60 6.19 -3.98 10.83
CA ARG A 60 4.77 -4.34 10.65
C ARG A 60 3.99 -3.23 9.96
N ASN A 61 3.04 -3.62 9.11
CA ASN A 61 2.19 -2.70 8.35
C ASN A 61 2.94 -1.80 7.35
N ARG A 62 4.11 -2.23 6.86
CA ARG A 62 4.83 -1.59 5.75
C ARG A 62 4.96 -2.56 4.58
N THR A 63 4.12 -2.39 3.56
CA THR A 63 4.08 -3.22 2.34
C THR A 63 4.06 -4.72 2.67
N GLU A 64 3.29 -5.09 3.68
CA GLU A 64 3.23 -6.44 4.25
C GLU A 64 2.05 -7.21 3.65
N TRP A 65 2.33 -8.40 3.10
CA TRP A 65 1.29 -9.32 2.65
C TRP A 65 0.76 -10.17 3.80
N LYS A 66 -0.57 -10.24 3.90
CA LYS A 66 -1.30 -11.01 4.90
C LYS A 66 -2.47 -11.75 4.25
N LYS A 67 -3.08 -12.66 4.99
CA LYS A 67 -4.31 -13.36 4.59
C LYS A 67 -5.47 -12.96 5.47
N ALA A 68 -6.59 -12.61 4.86
CA ALA A 68 -7.84 -12.45 5.57
C ALA A 68 -8.40 -13.83 5.97
N ALA A 69 -9.21 -13.88 7.02
CA ALA A 69 -9.88 -15.10 7.48
C ALA A 69 -10.74 -15.78 6.38
N ASN A 70 -11.28 -15.00 5.45
CA ASN A 70 -12.02 -15.52 4.30
C ASN A 70 -11.13 -16.00 3.14
N GLY A 71 -9.81 -15.83 3.22
CA GLY A 71 -8.84 -16.26 2.21
C GLY A 71 -8.36 -15.17 1.25
N ALA A 72 -8.91 -13.96 1.29
CA ALA A 72 -8.44 -12.83 0.48
C ALA A 72 -7.00 -12.40 0.83
N ASP A 73 -6.30 -11.83 -0.14
CA ASP A 73 -4.96 -11.27 0.08
C ASP A 73 -5.04 -9.82 0.56
N ILE A 74 -4.34 -9.51 1.64
CA ILE A 74 -4.23 -8.16 2.20
C ILE A 74 -2.83 -7.62 1.95
N LEU A 75 -2.71 -6.50 1.24
CA LEU A 75 -1.49 -5.70 1.21
C LEU A 75 -1.62 -4.57 2.23
N SER A 76 -0.99 -4.74 3.38
CA SER A 76 -1.01 -3.77 4.46
C SER A 76 0.16 -2.79 4.33
N ASP A 77 -0.15 -1.50 4.18
CA ASP A 77 0.83 -0.40 4.20
C ASP A 77 0.29 0.78 5.01
N VAL A 78 -0.16 0.48 6.24
CA VAL A 78 -0.92 1.38 7.11
C VAL A 78 -0.09 2.03 8.22
N TYR A 79 1.23 1.88 8.19
CA TYR A 79 2.12 2.48 9.19
C TYR A 79 2.20 4.01 9.05
N ASN A 80 2.32 4.52 7.82
CA ASN A 80 2.35 5.96 7.52
C ASN A 80 1.94 6.21 6.06
N ALA A 81 1.49 7.43 5.75
CA ALA A 81 1.14 7.83 4.39
C ALA A 81 1.64 9.25 4.08
N ASN A 82 2.15 9.40 2.86
CA ASN A 82 2.45 10.68 2.22
C ASN A 82 2.20 10.54 0.71
N PRO A 83 2.12 11.64 -0.05
CA PRO A 83 1.76 11.59 -1.47
C PRO A 83 2.65 10.68 -2.32
N THR A 84 3.96 10.69 -2.07
CA THR A 84 4.91 9.83 -2.81
C THR A 84 4.69 8.36 -2.48
N ALA A 85 4.58 8.00 -1.20
CA ALA A 85 4.35 6.62 -0.77
C ALA A 85 2.99 6.10 -1.24
N MET A 86 1.94 6.94 -1.18
CA MET A 86 0.60 6.60 -1.67
C MET A 86 0.64 6.27 -3.17
N ARG A 87 1.25 7.13 -3.98
CA ARG A 87 1.39 6.90 -5.42
C ARG A 87 2.17 5.62 -5.72
N LEU A 88 3.32 5.43 -5.07
CA LEU A 88 4.19 4.28 -5.33
C LEU A 88 3.54 2.95 -4.97
N ILE A 89 2.81 2.87 -3.86
CA ILE A 89 2.12 1.63 -3.49
C ILE A 89 0.94 1.34 -4.42
N LEU A 90 0.19 2.36 -4.84
CA LEU A 90 -0.88 2.21 -5.84
C LEU A 90 -0.33 1.73 -7.18
N GLU A 91 0.77 2.30 -7.67
CA GLU A 91 1.46 1.83 -8.88
C GLU A 91 1.95 0.38 -8.74
N THR A 92 2.51 0.02 -7.58
CA THR A 92 2.97 -1.33 -7.29
C THR A 92 1.79 -2.30 -7.27
N PHE A 93 0.76 -1.99 -6.50
CA PHE A 93 -0.44 -2.82 -6.40
C PHE A 93 -1.13 -3.00 -7.75
N SER A 94 -1.14 -1.96 -8.59
CA SER A 94 -1.72 -2.02 -9.94
C SER A 94 -0.99 -2.99 -10.86
N LYS A 95 0.32 -3.17 -10.70
CA LYS A 95 1.15 -4.07 -11.53
C LYS A 95 1.10 -5.53 -11.09
N ILE A 96 0.71 -5.80 -9.86
CA ILE A 96 0.55 -7.16 -9.36
C ILE A 96 -0.66 -7.80 -10.07
N PRO A 97 -0.53 -9.00 -10.66
CA PRO A 97 -1.67 -9.67 -11.27
C PRO A 97 -2.79 -9.92 -10.26
N ALA A 98 -4.03 -9.76 -10.67
CA ALA A 98 -5.16 -10.18 -9.83
C ALA A 98 -5.19 -11.70 -9.71
N ASN A 99 -5.65 -12.21 -8.57
CA ASN A 99 -5.92 -13.64 -8.42
C ASN A 99 -7.01 -14.07 -9.41
N GLU A 100 -7.00 -15.34 -9.79
CA GLU A 100 -8.01 -15.89 -10.72
C GLU A 100 -9.43 -15.71 -10.16
N GLY A 101 -10.28 -15.00 -10.90
CA GLY A 101 -11.63 -14.65 -10.49
C GLY A 101 -11.74 -13.58 -9.40
N GLY A 102 -10.62 -13.07 -8.89
CA GLY A 102 -10.57 -12.04 -7.85
C GLY A 102 -10.55 -10.62 -8.42
N LYS A 103 -10.83 -9.66 -7.56
CA LYS A 103 -10.86 -8.24 -7.82
C LYS A 103 -9.81 -7.53 -6.97
N LYS A 104 -9.48 -6.32 -7.38
CA LYS A 104 -8.60 -5.43 -6.62
C LYS A 104 -9.38 -4.33 -5.94
N ILE A 105 -9.23 -4.24 -4.64
CA ILE A 105 -9.90 -3.25 -3.79
C ILE A 105 -8.83 -2.37 -3.15
N ALA A 106 -9.08 -1.06 -3.06
CA ALA A 106 -8.20 -0.17 -2.31
C ALA A 106 -8.96 0.59 -1.23
N VAL A 107 -8.48 0.50 0.02
CA VAL A 107 -8.90 1.31 1.16
C VAL A 107 -7.86 2.39 1.38
N LEU A 108 -8.23 3.63 1.12
CA LEU A 108 -7.34 4.78 1.21
C LEU A 108 -7.85 5.75 2.28
N ALA A 109 -7.00 6.11 3.21
CA ALA A 109 -7.34 7.09 4.23
C ALA A 109 -6.45 8.33 4.16
N ASP A 110 -6.82 9.36 4.93
CA ASP A 110 -6.10 10.63 4.97
C ASP A 110 -4.59 10.45 5.14
N MET A 111 -3.86 11.25 4.40
CA MET A 111 -2.45 11.54 4.64
C MET A 111 -2.37 12.75 5.57
N LYS A 112 -1.92 12.56 6.80
CA LYS A 112 -1.80 13.64 7.78
C LYS A 112 -0.46 14.38 7.64
N GLU A 113 -0.34 15.51 8.33
CA GLU A 113 0.88 16.36 8.36
C GLU A 113 1.23 17.02 7.02
N LEU A 114 0.25 17.24 6.13
CA LEU A 114 0.43 17.90 4.84
C LEU A 114 0.15 19.41 4.86
N GLY A 115 -0.30 19.95 6.01
CA GLY A 115 -0.61 21.37 6.15
C GLY A 115 -1.73 21.84 5.22
N GLU A 116 -1.67 23.10 4.81
CA GLU A 116 -2.70 23.74 3.98
C GLU A 116 -2.87 23.11 2.58
N GLN A 117 -1.89 22.35 2.12
CA GLN A 117 -1.95 21.68 0.82
C GLN A 117 -2.62 20.28 0.87
N SER A 118 -3.10 19.86 2.04
CA SER A 118 -3.58 18.50 2.27
C SER A 118 -4.63 18.07 1.23
N VAL A 119 -5.71 18.81 1.09
CA VAL A 119 -6.80 18.49 0.15
C VAL A 119 -6.28 18.40 -1.30
N GLU A 120 -5.45 19.35 -1.73
CA GLU A 120 -4.92 19.37 -3.10
C GLU A 120 -3.98 18.17 -3.36
N LEU A 121 -3.17 17.81 -2.38
CA LEU A 121 -2.28 16.63 -2.48
C LEU A 121 -3.08 15.31 -2.52
N HIS A 122 -4.19 15.22 -1.79
CA HIS A 122 -5.11 14.09 -1.91
C HIS A 122 -5.74 14.03 -3.30
N LYS A 123 -6.24 15.14 -3.82
CA LYS A 123 -6.86 15.21 -5.18
C LYS A 123 -5.91 14.72 -6.26
N ARG A 124 -4.62 15.04 -6.17
CA ARG A 124 -3.62 14.60 -7.16
C ARG A 124 -3.48 13.07 -7.23
N MET A 125 -3.89 12.34 -6.21
CA MET A 125 -3.85 10.88 -6.22
C MET A 125 -4.82 10.28 -7.24
N ILE A 126 -5.79 11.07 -7.77
CA ILE A 126 -6.69 10.61 -8.83
C ILE A 126 -5.92 10.05 -10.04
N MET A 127 -4.75 10.60 -10.35
CA MET A 127 -3.89 10.14 -11.44
C MET A 127 -3.31 8.74 -11.25
N SER A 128 -3.37 8.21 -10.03
CA SER A 128 -2.89 6.87 -9.67
C SER A 128 -4.03 5.85 -9.52
N LEU A 129 -5.26 6.27 -9.76
CA LEU A 129 -6.45 5.42 -9.68
C LEU A 129 -6.94 5.09 -11.09
N SER A 130 -7.10 3.80 -11.40
CA SER A 130 -7.60 3.35 -12.70
C SER A 130 -8.73 2.34 -12.51
N PRO A 131 -9.92 2.59 -13.09
CA PRO A 131 -11.04 1.64 -13.07
C PRO A 131 -10.76 0.36 -13.89
N ASP A 132 -9.76 0.38 -14.77
CA ASP A 132 -9.35 -0.82 -15.51
C ASP A 132 -8.59 -1.82 -14.64
N VAL A 133 -8.09 -1.37 -13.48
CA VAL A 133 -7.26 -2.17 -12.57
C VAL A 133 -7.91 -2.35 -11.20
N LEU A 134 -8.45 -1.28 -10.63
CA LEU A 134 -9.09 -1.27 -9.32
C LEU A 134 -10.61 -1.42 -9.51
N ASP A 135 -11.19 -2.46 -8.92
CA ASP A 135 -12.64 -2.70 -9.02
C ASP A 135 -13.41 -1.82 -8.03
N THR A 136 -12.90 -1.66 -6.82
CA THR A 136 -13.62 -0.95 -5.75
C THR A 136 -12.66 -0.06 -4.96
N LEU A 137 -13.11 1.16 -4.67
CA LEU A 137 -12.41 2.12 -3.84
C LEU A 137 -13.22 2.45 -2.59
N ILE A 138 -12.53 2.49 -1.46
CA ILE A 138 -13.10 2.86 -0.16
C ILE A 138 -12.21 3.96 0.42
N PHE A 139 -12.79 5.13 0.63
CA PHE A 139 -12.11 6.30 1.16
C PHE A 139 -12.56 6.59 2.58
N TYR A 140 -11.61 6.95 3.46
CA TYR A 140 -11.88 7.26 4.85
C TYR A 140 -11.07 8.45 5.34
N GLY A 141 -11.75 9.51 5.73
CA GLY A 141 -11.11 10.72 6.21
C GLY A 141 -11.91 11.99 5.92
N GLU A 142 -11.32 13.14 6.21
CA GLU A 142 -11.86 14.46 5.89
C GLU A 142 -11.20 15.03 4.64
N ASP A 143 -9.86 15.07 4.62
CA ASP A 143 -9.08 15.70 3.55
C ASP A 143 -9.17 14.92 2.22
N ILE A 144 -9.47 13.62 2.29
CA ILE A 144 -9.61 12.73 1.12
C ILE A 144 -10.99 12.84 0.42
N ALA A 145 -11.94 13.59 0.99
CA ALA A 145 -13.33 13.66 0.50
C ALA A 145 -13.43 14.11 -0.96
N GLU A 146 -12.66 15.13 -1.37
CA GLU A 146 -12.68 15.60 -2.76
C GLU A 146 -12.09 14.56 -3.74
N LEU A 147 -11.09 13.79 -3.32
CA LEU A 147 -10.59 12.66 -4.12
C LEU A 147 -11.68 11.59 -4.31
N ALA A 148 -12.44 11.27 -3.26
CA ALA A 148 -13.55 10.32 -3.35
C ALA A 148 -14.64 10.81 -4.34
N GLN A 149 -14.94 12.09 -4.31
CA GLN A 149 -15.89 12.70 -5.27
C GLN A 149 -15.38 12.59 -6.71
N LEU A 150 -14.10 12.89 -6.98
CA LEU A 150 -13.50 12.75 -8.29
C LEU A 150 -13.50 11.29 -8.76
N ALA A 151 -13.14 10.35 -7.88
CA ALA A 151 -13.15 8.92 -8.18
C ALA A 151 -14.57 8.43 -8.53
N SER A 152 -15.60 8.94 -7.86
CA SER A 152 -16.99 8.58 -8.14
C SER A 152 -17.47 8.97 -9.55
N GLN A 153 -16.78 9.91 -10.21
CA GLN A 153 -17.05 10.28 -11.60
C GLN A 153 -16.32 9.38 -12.61
N MET A 154 -15.28 8.67 -12.18
CA MET A 154 -14.46 7.82 -13.04
C MET A 154 -14.82 6.34 -12.92
N PHE A 155 -15.27 5.89 -11.77
CA PHE A 155 -15.57 4.50 -11.48
C PHE A 155 -17.05 4.20 -11.69
N PRO A 156 -17.43 2.93 -11.99
CA PRO A 156 -18.82 2.52 -12.10
C PRO A 156 -19.62 2.80 -10.82
N LEU A 157 -20.90 3.03 -10.97
CA LEU A 157 -21.82 3.26 -9.84
C LEU A 157 -21.73 2.10 -8.82
N GLY A 158 -21.65 2.45 -7.54
CA GLY A 158 -21.54 1.47 -6.45
C GLY A 158 -20.14 0.88 -6.25
N LYS A 159 -19.11 1.44 -6.90
CA LYS A 159 -17.72 1.00 -6.76
C LYS A 159 -16.84 1.96 -5.96
N VAL A 160 -17.37 3.11 -5.57
CA VAL A 160 -16.68 4.09 -4.73
C VAL A 160 -17.52 4.34 -3.49
N TYR A 161 -16.90 4.15 -2.34
CA TYR A 161 -17.47 4.40 -1.02
C TYR A 161 -16.65 5.48 -0.32
N TYR A 162 -17.32 6.35 0.40
CA TYR A 162 -16.67 7.38 1.21
C TYR A 162 -17.23 7.38 2.63
N PHE A 163 -16.35 7.41 3.60
CA PHE A 163 -16.65 7.43 5.02
C PHE A 163 -15.92 8.60 5.68
N LYS A 164 -16.68 9.41 6.38
CA LYS A 164 -16.18 10.63 7.00
C LYS A 164 -15.45 10.34 8.30
N LYS A 165 -14.37 11.10 8.54
CA LYS A 165 -13.68 11.19 9.83
C LYS A 165 -13.29 12.63 10.09
N THR A 166 -14.03 13.29 11.00
CA THR A 166 -13.78 14.63 11.50
C THR A 166 -13.68 14.59 13.02
N ALA A 167 -13.56 15.76 13.66
CA ALA A 167 -13.61 15.85 15.12
C ALA A 167 -14.98 15.44 15.70
N ASP A 168 -16.06 15.68 14.92
CA ASP A 168 -17.44 15.50 15.39
C ASP A 168 -18.08 14.19 14.87
N GLU A 169 -17.51 13.56 13.86
CA GLU A 169 -18.08 12.38 13.19
C GLU A 169 -16.99 11.40 12.78
N ASP A 170 -17.13 10.14 13.20
CA ASP A 170 -16.23 9.04 12.81
C ASP A 170 -17.03 7.84 12.33
N GLN A 171 -16.99 7.58 11.02
CA GLN A 171 -17.70 6.46 10.36
C GLN A 171 -16.81 5.21 10.21
N PHE A 172 -15.85 5.01 11.11
CA PHE A 172 -14.91 3.87 11.04
C PHE A 172 -15.64 2.52 11.01
N ASP A 173 -16.64 2.32 11.87
CA ASP A 173 -17.36 1.05 11.96
C ASP A 173 -18.19 0.75 10.70
N ASP A 174 -18.74 1.77 10.05
CA ASP A 174 -19.48 1.62 8.81
C ASP A 174 -18.52 1.33 7.64
N MET A 175 -17.36 1.96 7.63
CA MET A 175 -16.28 1.65 6.69
C MET A 175 -15.82 0.20 6.86
N LEU A 176 -15.54 -0.25 8.08
CA LEU A 176 -15.13 -1.62 8.38
C LEU A 176 -16.18 -2.64 7.91
N LYS A 177 -17.45 -2.43 8.23
CA LYS A 177 -18.56 -3.29 7.77
C LYS A 177 -18.63 -3.37 6.24
N THR A 178 -18.43 -2.23 5.57
CA THR A 178 -18.41 -2.19 4.10
C THR A 178 -17.25 -3.00 3.55
N VAL A 179 -16.04 -2.84 4.09
CA VAL A 179 -14.85 -3.63 3.70
C VAL A 179 -15.14 -5.12 3.85
N GLN A 180 -15.66 -5.55 5.00
CA GLN A 180 -16.01 -6.96 5.26
C GLN A 180 -17.08 -7.49 4.32
N THR A 181 -18.03 -6.65 3.88
CA THR A 181 -19.11 -7.04 2.98
C THR A 181 -18.64 -7.21 1.53
N VAL A 182 -17.76 -6.30 1.07
CA VAL A 182 -17.35 -6.30 -0.35
C VAL A 182 -16.19 -7.27 -0.62
N LEU A 183 -15.36 -7.58 0.38
CA LEU A 183 -14.15 -8.40 0.22
C LEU A 183 -14.51 -9.89 0.07
N GLN A 184 -14.22 -10.48 -1.09
CA GLN A 184 -14.44 -11.89 -1.40
C GLN A 184 -13.14 -12.70 -1.29
N PRO A 185 -13.20 -14.04 -1.13
CA PRO A 185 -12.03 -14.90 -0.87
C PRO A 185 -10.89 -14.81 -1.89
N ALA A 186 -11.21 -14.57 -3.16
CA ALA A 186 -10.19 -14.46 -4.22
C ALA A 186 -9.64 -13.04 -4.39
N ASP A 187 -10.20 -12.05 -3.69
CA ASP A 187 -9.83 -10.66 -3.87
C ASP A 187 -8.47 -10.32 -3.28
N GLN A 188 -7.92 -9.23 -3.77
CA GLN A 188 -6.75 -8.56 -3.21
C GLN A 188 -7.17 -7.18 -2.71
N ILE A 189 -6.80 -6.84 -1.48
CA ILE A 189 -7.12 -5.55 -0.89
C ILE A 189 -5.84 -4.83 -0.44
N LEU A 190 -5.67 -3.60 -0.90
CA LEU A 190 -4.65 -2.67 -0.41
C LEU A 190 -5.26 -1.77 0.67
N LEU A 191 -4.59 -1.65 1.80
CA LEU A 191 -4.92 -0.64 2.81
C LEU A 191 -3.77 0.35 2.98
N LYS A 192 -4.04 1.65 2.84
CA LYS A 192 -3.06 2.72 2.95
C LYS A 192 -3.65 3.98 3.57
N GLY A 193 -2.98 4.51 4.60
CA GLY A 193 -3.34 5.75 5.29
C GLY A 193 -2.33 6.11 6.36
N SER A 194 -2.44 7.30 6.93
CA SER A 194 -1.64 7.69 8.09
C SER A 194 -2.00 6.85 9.31
N ASN A 195 -1.05 6.65 10.21
CA ASN A 195 -1.22 5.82 11.42
C ASN A 195 -2.45 6.23 12.23
N SER A 196 -2.66 7.54 12.42
CA SER A 196 -3.80 8.09 13.15
C SER A 196 -5.18 7.80 12.54
N MET A 197 -5.24 7.24 11.33
CA MET A 197 -6.47 6.77 10.70
C MET A 197 -6.86 5.36 11.14
N HIS A 198 -5.99 4.68 11.91
CA HIS A 198 -6.22 3.38 12.55
C HIS A 198 -6.58 2.23 11.59
N LEU A 199 -6.16 2.29 10.32
CA LEU A 199 -6.44 1.21 9.37
C LEU A 199 -5.81 -0.14 9.77
N ALA A 200 -4.84 -0.15 10.69
CA ALA A 200 -4.32 -1.39 11.28
C ALA A 200 -5.43 -2.24 11.95
N LYS A 201 -6.44 -1.60 12.57
CA LYS A 201 -7.60 -2.28 13.14
C LYS A 201 -8.48 -2.95 12.07
N VAL A 202 -8.53 -2.39 10.85
CA VAL A 202 -9.22 -3.03 9.73
C VAL A 202 -8.47 -4.30 9.32
N VAL A 203 -7.13 -4.22 9.22
CA VAL A 203 -6.29 -5.38 8.92
C VAL A 203 -6.51 -6.48 9.96
N GLU A 204 -6.41 -6.16 11.25
CA GLU A 204 -6.65 -7.10 12.35
C GLU A 204 -8.06 -7.73 12.28
N ALA A 205 -9.09 -6.94 12.01
CA ALA A 205 -10.46 -7.42 11.90
C ALA A 205 -10.72 -8.30 10.65
N LEU A 206 -9.87 -8.21 9.63
CA LEU A 206 -9.93 -9.07 8.45
C LEU A 206 -9.15 -10.38 8.65
N GLU A 207 -8.09 -10.35 9.47
CA GLU A 207 -7.31 -11.55 9.82
C GLU A 207 -8.08 -12.49 10.76
N GLY A 208 -8.98 -11.98 11.62
CA GLY A 208 -9.85 -12.73 12.55
C GLY A 208 -9.35 -12.74 13.96
#